data_b08849608b69333a1142c1168a6723c9
#
_entry.id   b08849608b69333a1142c1168a6723c9
#
_cell.length_a   1.000
_cell.length_b   1.000
_cell.length_c   1.000
_cell.angle_alpha   90.00
_cell.angle_beta   90.00
_cell.angle_gamma   90.00
#
_symmetry.space_group_name_H-M   'P 1'
#
loop_
_entity.id
_entity.type
_entity.pdbx_description
1 polymer ?
#
loop_
_entity_poly.entity_id
_entity_poly.type
_entity_poly.pdbx_seq_one_letter_code
_entity_poly.pdbx_strand_id
1 'polypeptide(L)'
;MHKTLPRAKRDQRSRPDLELFLLALIRDGVSTPYQMLRSAALSPGATLPALGRLESQGYVRRGKAGSRGRTEYRLTKSGRRYLDAGWQPLLKKPAAGDIETMLRTAALARASGAPGQLVVGYLRAAARARSAESKRRQNANFATPKAKAGAADLYQWMQEAHAAGRLEAEAKTLRKTASRLKSLNDDHA
;
A
#
# COMPACT_ATOMS: atom_id res chain seq x y z
N MET A 1 -11.20 28.07 -32.17
CA MET A 1 -11.71 28.00 -30.78
C MET A 1 -11.51 26.59 -30.25
N HIS A 2 -10.41 26.32 -29.53
CA HIS A 2 -10.17 25.01 -28.90
C HIS A 2 -10.89 24.95 -27.56
N LYS A 3 -11.93 24.13 -27.48
CA LYS A 3 -12.65 23.85 -26.27
C LYS A 3 -11.82 22.87 -25.40
N THR A 4 -11.14 23.39 -24.37
CA THR A 4 -10.41 22.61 -23.38
C THR A 4 -11.42 21.78 -22.58
N LEU A 5 -11.40 20.47 -22.75
CA LEU A 5 -12.21 19.55 -21.94
C LEU A 5 -11.81 19.69 -20.46
N PRO A 6 -12.75 19.77 -19.53
CA PRO A 6 -12.45 19.85 -18.11
C PRO A 6 -11.72 18.59 -17.67
N ARG A 7 -10.51 18.77 -17.12
CA ARG A 7 -9.74 17.72 -16.45
C ARG A 7 -10.63 17.11 -15.37
N ALA A 8 -11.09 15.86 -15.57
CA ALA A 8 -11.86 15.12 -14.59
C ALA A 8 -11.13 15.24 -13.23
N LYS A 9 -11.83 15.74 -12.21
CA LYS A 9 -11.36 15.71 -10.81
C LYS A 9 -11.12 14.24 -10.51
N ARG A 10 -9.85 13.81 -10.50
CA ARG A 10 -9.44 12.51 -9.98
C ARG A 10 -9.97 12.47 -8.56
N ASP A 11 -10.94 11.59 -8.37
CA ASP A 11 -11.58 11.30 -7.09
C ASP A 11 -10.46 11.05 -6.05
N GLN A 12 -10.23 12.04 -5.18
CA GLN A 12 -9.19 11.96 -4.14
C GLN A 12 -9.75 11.10 -3.00
N ARG A 13 -10.05 9.84 -3.31
CA ARG A 13 -10.47 8.88 -2.29
C ARG A 13 -9.40 8.83 -1.21
N SER A 14 -9.82 9.09 0.02
CA SER A 14 -9.00 8.88 1.19
C SER A 14 -8.39 7.47 1.13
N ARG A 15 -7.08 7.38 1.31
CA ARG A 15 -6.34 6.12 1.43
C ARG A 15 -5.90 5.98 2.87
N PRO A 16 -6.74 5.42 3.74
CA PRO A 16 -6.48 5.38 5.18
C PRO A 16 -5.17 4.64 5.52
N ASP A 17 -4.78 3.65 4.70
CA ASP A 17 -3.50 2.96 4.81
C ASP A 17 -2.31 3.91 4.60
N LEU A 18 -2.36 4.78 3.58
CA LEU A 18 -1.31 5.76 3.31
C LEU A 18 -1.28 6.84 4.39
N GLU A 19 -2.44 7.35 4.79
CA GLU A 19 -2.54 8.39 5.81
C GLU A 19 -1.98 7.92 7.15
N LEU A 20 -2.36 6.73 7.61
CA LEU A 20 -1.83 6.12 8.82
C LEU A 20 -0.32 5.82 8.69
N PHE A 21 0.14 5.38 7.52
CA PHE A 21 1.55 5.14 7.30
C PHE A 21 2.38 6.43 7.36
N LEU A 22 1.87 7.54 6.82
CA LEU A 22 2.51 8.85 6.95
C LEU A 22 2.59 9.30 8.42
N LEU A 23 1.54 9.07 9.22
CA LEU A 23 1.57 9.36 10.65
C LEU A 23 2.63 8.53 11.38
N ALA A 24 2.77 7.24 11.03
CA ALA A 24 3.82 6.38 11.59
C ALA A 24 5.22 6.89 11.24
N LEU A 25 5.46 7.24 9.97
CA LEU A 25 6.73 7.83 9.52
C LEU A 25 7.06 9.12 10.28
N ILE A 26 6.10 10.00 10.46
CA ILE A 26 6.29 11.26 11.22
C ILE A 26 6.60 10.97 12.70
N ARG A 27 5.95 9.98 13.30
CA ARG A 27 6.26 9.53 14.67
C ARG A 27 7.72 9.09 14.78
N ASP A 28 8.20 8.36 13.77
CA ASP A 28 9.54 7.77 13.73
C ASP A 28 10.61 8.78 13.22
N GLY A 29 10.26 10.09 13.11
CA GLY A 29 11.20 11.16 12.76
C GLY A 29 11.34 11.44 11.26
N VAL A 30 10.66 10.69 10.39
CA VAL A 30 10.62 10.93 8.94
C VAL A 30 9.54 11.99 8.65
N SER A 31 9.89 13.26 8.87
CA SER A 31 8.93 14.35 9.00
C SER A 31 8.75 15.23 7.76
N THR A 32 9.59 15.04 6.72
CA THR A 32 9.50 15.83 5.48
C THR A 32 9.12 14.96 4.28
N PRO A 33 8.42 15.51 3.25
CA PRO A 33 8.11 14.77 2.03
C PRO A 33 9.35 14.19 1.33
N TYR A 34 10.48 14.88 1.38
CA TYR A 34 11.74 14.41 0.83
C TYR A 34 12.26 13.16 1.57
N GLN A 35 12.22 13.16 2.91
CA GLN A 35 12.60 11.98 3.70
C GLN A 35 11.65 10.81 3.42
N MET A 36 10.34 11.06 3.30
CA MET A 36 9.35 10.04 2.97
C MET A 36 9.61 9.38 1.61
N LEU A 37 10.03 10.18 0.60
CA LEU A 37 10.47 9.64 -0.68
C LEU A 37 11.72 8.76 -0.52
N ARG A 38 12.72 9.23 0.19
CA ARG A 38 14.01 8.52 0.37
C ARG A 38 13.89 7.25 1.20
N SER A 39 13.12 7.30 2.30
CA SER A 39 13.04 6.21 3.27
C SER A 39 11.94 5.19 2.97
N ALA A 40 10.88 5.60 2.27
CA ALA A 40 9.68 4.78 2.05
C ALA A 40 9.22 4.76 0.59
N ALA A 41 10.02 5.29 -0.35
CA ALA A 41 9.71 5.37 -1.77
C ALA A 41 8.34 6.02 -2.10
N LEU A 42 7.83 6.88 -1.20
CA LEU A 42 6.56 7.55 -1.39
C LEU A 42 6.69 8.74 -2.34
N SER A 43 5.98 8.71 -3.47
CA SER A 43 6.02 9.80 -4.43
C SER A 43 5.40 11.09 -3.85
N PRO A 44 5.95 12.29 -4.19
CA PRO A 44 5.37 13.56 -3.77
C PRO A 44 3.91 13.74 -4.19
N GLY A 45 3.53 13.20 -5.36
CA GLY A 45 2.15 13.25 -5.87
C GLY A 45 1.13 12.51 -5.00
N ALA A 46 1.55 11.46 -4.29
CA ALA A 46 0.70 10.77 -3.32
C ALA A 46 0.79 11.39 -1.91
N THR A 47 2.01 11.80 -1.52
CA THR A 47 2.31 12.25 -0.16
C THR A 47 1.73 13.63 0.16
N LEU A 48 1.93 14.62 -0.74
CA LEU A 48 1.51 16.00 -0.46
C LEU A 48 0.00 16.16 -0.28
N PRO A 49 -0.88 15.58 -1.15
CA PRO A 49 -2.32 15.64 -0.92
C PRO A 49 -2.77 14.92 0.36
N ALA A 50 -2.12 13.80 0.72
CA ALA A 50 -2.43 13.07 1.94
C ALA A 50 -2.03 13.86 3.19
N LEU A 51 -0.85 14.50 3.20
CA LEU A 51 -0.42 15.40 4.28
C LEU A 51 -1.35 16.60 4.42
N GLY A 52 -1.82 17.19 3.31
CA GLY A 52 -2.81 18.26 3.33
C GLY A 52 -4.11 17.84 3.99
N ARG A 53 -4.62 16.64 3.72
CA ARG A 53 -5.81 16.10 4.39
C ARG A 53 -5.57 15.86 5.88
N LEU A 54 -4.44 15.25 6.24
CA LEU A 54 -4.08 15.02 7.65
C LEU A 54 -3.95 16.33 8.43
N GLU A 55 -3.46 17.38 7.79
CA GLU A 55 -3.37 18.71 8.37
C GLU A 55 -4.77 19.33 8.57
N SER A 56 -5.64 19.27 7.54
CA SER A 56 -7.02 19.78 7.63
C SER A 56 -7.87 19.04 8.67
N GLN A 57 -7.57 17.77 8.92
CA GLN A 57 -8.20 16.94 9.96
C GLN A 57 -7.57 17.17 11.36
N GLY A 58 -6.52 17.98 11.45
CA GLY A 58 -5.83 18.26 12.70
C GLY A 58 -4.99 17.11 13.26
N TYR A 59 -4.63 16.12 12.45
CA TYR A 59 -3.78 14.98 12.85
C TYR A 59 -2.29 15.32 12.80
N VAL A 60 -1.90 16.21 11.90
CA VAL A 60 -0.55 16.77 11.84
C VAL A 60 -0.62 18.30 11.85
N ARG A 61 0.51 18.92 12.19
CA ARG A 61 0.73 20.36 12.04
C ARG A 61 2.04 20.60 11.31
N ARG A 62 2.09 21.63 10.49
CA ARG A 62 3.33 22.12 9.92
C ARG A 62 4.21 22.74 11.00
N GLY A 63 5.47 22.38 11.01
CA GLY A 63 6.51 23.08 11.75
C GLY A 63 6.86 24.40 11.05
N LYS A 64 7.73 25.19 11.70
CA LYS A 64 8.35 26.35 11.04
C LYS A 64 9.11 25.86 9.80
N ALA A 65 9.07 26.65 8.71
CA ALA A 65 9.86 26.35 7.54
C ALA A 65 11.34 26.26 7.94
N GLY A 66 11.93 25.08 7.77
CA GLY A 66 13.34 24.87 8.03
C GLY A 66 14.20 25.58 7.01
N SER A 67 15.52 25.60 7.23
CA SER A 67 16.50 26.10 6.27
C SER A 67 16.27 25.45 4.89
N ARG A 68 16.25 26.23 3.82
CA ARG A 68 15.95 25.82 2.43
C ARG A 68 14.49 25.49 2.12
N GLY A 69 13.51 26.09 2.82
CA GLY A 69 12.08 25.94 2.49
C GLY A 69 11.49 24.55 2.77
N ARG A 70 12.15 23.70 3.54
CA ARG A 70 11.67 22.35 3.89
C ARG A 70 10.58 22.46 4.91
N THR A 71 9.38 21.98 4.57
CA THR A 71 8.26 21.88 5.51
C THR A 71 8.37 20.58 6.29
N GLU A 72 8.50 20.69 7.61
CA GLU A 72 8.40 19.56 8.53
C GLU A 72 6.97 19.39 9.02
N TYR A 73 6.56 18.16 9.23
CA TYR A 73 5.26 17.81 9.82
C TYR A 73 5.48 17.16 11.18
N ARG A 74 4.59 17.49 12.13
CA ARG A 74 4.62 16.92 13.49
C ARG A 74 3.26 16.38 13.86
N LEU A 75 3.23 15.24 14.55
CA LEU A 75 1.99 14.66 15.06
C LEU A 75 1.36 15.55 16.13
N THR A 76 0.05 15.68 16.09
CA THR A 76 -0.77 16.20 17.19
C THR A 76 -1.15 15.06 18.16
N LYS A 77 -1.76 15.41 19.31
CA LYS A 77 -2.35 14.39 20.21
C LYS A 77 -3.44 13.57 19.53
N SER A 78 -4.26 14.21 18.68
CA SER A 78 -5.30 13.53 17.88
C SER A 78 -4.69 12.59 16.85
N GLY A 79 -3.62 13.01 16.16
CA GLY A 79 -2.90 12.17 15.21
C GLY A 79 -2.30 10.93 15.85
N ARG A 80 -1.74 11.03 17.07
CA ARG A 80 -1.24 9.85 17.80
C ARG A 80 -2.36 8.87 18.11
N ARG A 81 -3.49 9.35 18.69
CA ARG A 81 -4.66 8.48 18.98
C ARG A 81 -5.22 7.81 17.73
N TYR A 82 -5.28 8.54 16.61
CA TYR A 82 -5.72 8.00 15.35
C TYR A 82 -4.77 6.91 14.81
N LEU A 83 -3.45 7.12 14.94
CA LEU A 83 -2.45 6.11 14.55
C LEU A 83 -2.54 4.84 15.41
N ASP A 84 -2.66 5.00 16.74
CA ASP A 84 -2.66 3.87 17.69
C ASP A 84 -3.88 2.94 17.49
N ALA A 85 -5.03 3.49 17.08
CA ALA A 85 -6.25 2.71 16.86
C ALA A 85 -6.47 2.32 15.39
N GLY A 86 -5.89 3.06 14.44
CA GLY A 86 -6.27 3.03 13.04
C GLY A 86 -5.81 1.81 12.24
N TRP A 87 -4.79 1.08 12.68
CA TRP A 87 -4.25 -0.07 11.95
C TRP A 87 -5.12 -1.33 12.06
N GLN A 88 -5.87 -1.50 13.15
CA GLN A 88 -6.65 -2.70 13.42
C GLN A 88 -7.67 -3.05 12.32
N PRO A 89 -8.49 -2.10 11.82
CA PRO A 89 -9.42 -2.36 10.74
C PRO A 89 -8.74 -2.76 9.43
N LEU A 90 -7.50 -2.29 9.19
CA LEU A 90 -6.76 -2.56 7.97
C LEU A 90 -6.34 -4.02 7.86
N LEU A 91 -6.01 -4.67 8.99
CA LEU A 91 -5.64 -6.08 9.00
C LEU A 91 -6.82 -7.04 8.79
N LYS A 92 -8.06 -6.56 8.95
CA LYS A 92 -9.27 -7.38 8.76
C LYS A 92 -9.60 -7.66 7.29
N LYS A 93 -9.03 -6.89 6.34
CA LYS A 93 -9.30 -7.02 4.90
C LYS A 93 -8.01 -7.29 4.11
N PRO A 94 -7.42 -8.50 4.21
CA PRO A 94 -6.08 -8.77 3.67
C PRO A 94 -6.00 -8.81 2.13
N ALA A 95 -7.11 -8.90 1.42
CA ALA A 95 -7.11 -9.11 -0.03
C ALA A 95 -7.39 -7.84 -0.86
N ALA A 96 -7.73 -6.72 -0.23
CA ALA A 96 -8.06 -5.50 -0.95
C ALA A 96 -6.81 -4.65 -1.24
N GLY A 97 -6.59 -4.32 -2.51
CA GLY A 97 -5.51 -3.42 -2.93
C GLY A 97 -4.37 -4.11 -3.67
N ASP A 98 -3.35 -3.33 -4.01
CA ASP A 98 -2.10 -3.78 -4.60
C ASP A 98 -1.12 -4.30 -3.53
N ILE A 99 -0.03 -4.92 -3.97
CA ILE A 99 0.98 -5.49 -3.07
C ILE A 99 1.64 -4.42 -2.20
N GLU A 100 1.84 -3.20 -2.72
CA GLU A 100 2.44 -2.10 -1.96
C GLU A 100 1.54 -1.69 -0.79
N THR A 101 0.24 -1.59 -1.03
CA THR A 101 -0.76 -1.35 0.02
C THR A 101 -0.72 -2.42 1.09
N MET A 102 -0.61 -3.70 0.73
CA MET A 102 -0.53 -4.81 1.67
C MET A 102 0.76 -4.74 2.52
N LEU A 103 1.91 -4.50 1.90
CA LEU A 103 3.19 -4.39 2.59
C LEU A 103 3.23 -3.17 3.51
N ARG A 104 2.70 -2.03 3.06
CA ARG A 104 2.59 -0.80 3.86
C ARG A 104 1.68 -1.00 5.06
N THR A 105 0.54 -1.66 4.88
CA THR A 105 -0.38 -2.02 5.98
C THR A 105 0.30 -2.91 7.02
N ALA A 106 1.05 -3.92 6.57
CA ALA A 106 1.79 -4.81 7.46
C ALA A 106 2.88 -4.06 8.24
N ALA A 107 3.65 -3.20 7.57
CA ALA A 107 4.69 -2.38 8.19
C ALA A 107 4.09 -1.41 9.21
N LEU A 108 3.00 -0.73 8.85
CA LEU A 108 2.26 0.17 9.73
C LEU A 108 1.76 -0.56 10.98
N ALA A 109 1.07 -1.67 10.81
CA ALA A 109 0.53 -2.43 11.94
C ALA A 109 1.66 -2.86 12.89
N ARG A 110 2.79 -3.36 12.35
CA ARG A 110 3.94 -3.76 13.16
C ARG A 110 4.54 -2.58 13.91
N ALA A 111 4.74 -1.45 13.25
CA ALA A 111 5.28 -0.22 13.83
C ALA A 111 4.34 0.38 14.90
N SER A 112 3.03 0.15 14.80
CA SER A 112 2.01 0.60 15.76
C SER A 112 1.75 -0.39 16.89
N GLY A 113 2.60 -1.41 17.07
CA GLY A 113 2.53 -2.34 18.19
C GLY A 113 1.61 -3.55 17.98
N ALA A 114 1.17 -3.82 16.73
CA ALA A 114 0.42 -5.05 16.47
C ALA A 114 1.24 -6.29 16.79
N PRO A 115 0.64 -7.32 17.43
CA PRO A 115 1.29 -8.60 17.63
C PRO A 115 1.84 -9.16 16.31
N GLY A 116 3.11 -9.57 16.32
CA GLY A 116 3.79 -10.05 15.09
C GLY A 116 3.04 -11.19 14.41
N GLN A 117 2.41 -12.07 15.18
CA GLN A 117 1.60 -13.18 14.65
C GLN A 117 0.39 -12.69 13.82
N LEU A 118 -0.25 -11.58 14.21
CA LEU A 118 -1.38 -11.01 13.45
C LEU A 118 -0.88 -10.46 12.10
N VAL A 119 0.26 -9.80 12.08
CA VAL A 119 0.86 -9.27 10.85
C VAL A 119 1.29 -10.39 9.90
N VAL A 120 1.92 -11.44 10.43
CA VAL A 120 2.26 -12.66 9.68
C VAL A 120 1.00 -13.33 9.13
N GLY A 121 -0.05 -13.45 9.94
CA GLY A 121 -1.36 -13.98 9.54
C GLY A 121 -1.98 -13.19 8.38
N TYR A 122 -1.96 -11.88 8.45
CA TYR A 122 -2.41 -10.97 7.40
C TYR A 122 -1.67 -11.20 6.07
N LEU A 123 -0.34 -11.21 6.08
CA LEU A 123 0.47 -11.43 4.88
C LEU A 123 0.23 -12.81 4.26
N ARG A 124 0.09 -13.85 5.08
CA ARG A 124 -0.23 -15.20 4.61
C ARG A 124 -1.64 -15.29 3.99
N ALA A 125 -2.62 -14.61 4.58
CA ALA A 125 -3.97 -14.54 4.02
C ALA A 125 -3.98 -13.80 2.68
N ALA A 126 -3.27 -12.68 2.57
CA ALA A 126 -3.08 -11.95 1.32
C ALA A 126 -2.41 -12.82 0.24
N ALA A 127 -1.35 -13.55 0.60
CA ALA A 127 -0.68 -14.46 -0.31
C ALA A 127 -1.60 -15.57 -0.84
N ARG A 128 -2.41 -16.17 0.05
CA ARG A 128 -3.40 -17.18 -0.37
C ARG A 128 -4.43 -16.61 -1.33
N ALA A 129 -4.94 -15.41 -1.07
CA ALA A 129 -5.91 -14.75 -1.94
C ALA A 129 -5.33 -14.48 -3.34
N ARG A 130 -4.05 -14.04 -3.43
CA ARG A 130 -3.35 -13.83 -4.71
C ARG A 130 -3.13 -15.12 -5.49
N SER A 131 -2.68 -16.19 -4.83
CA SER A 131 -2.53 -17.50 -5.49
C SER A 131 -3.87 -18.07 -5.95
N ALA A 132 -4.94 -17.91 -5.15
CA ALA A 132 -6.27 -18.36 -5.55
C ALA A 132 -6.80 -17.59 -6.77
N GLU A 133 -6.58 -16.28 -6.83
CA GLU A 133 -6.97 -15.45 -7.97
C GLU A 133 -6.13 -15.80 -9.23
N SER A 134 -4.82 -16.02 -9.07
CA SER A 134 -3.96 -16.48 -10.15
C SER A 134 -4.49 -17.79 -10.77
N LYS A 135 -4.80 -18.78 -9.92
CA LYS A 135 -5.37 -20.06 -10.36
C LYS A 135 -6.72 -19.91 -11.06
N ARG A 136 -7.61 -19.03 -10.51
CA ARG A 136 -8.90 -18.76 -11.17
C ARG A 136 -8.73 -18.20 -12.57
N ARG A 137 -7.81 -17.24 -12.77
CA ARG A 137 -7.51 -16.68 -14.09
C ARG A 137 -6.93 -17.72 -15.03
N GLN A 138 -6.00 -18.54 -14.54
CA GLN A 138 -5.45 -19.64 -15.31
C GLN A 138 -6.54 -20.61 -15.78
N ASN A 139 -7.44 -21.02 -14.89
CA ASN A 139 -8.51 -21.97 -15.21
C ASN A 139 -9.61 -21.40 -16.12
N ALA A 140 -9.90 -20.10 -15.98
CA ALA A 140 -10.96 -19.46 -16.78
C ALA A 140 -10.56 -19.19 -18.24
N ASN A 141 -9.28 -18.97 -18.54
CA ASN A 141 -8.81 -18.43 -19.82
C ASN A 141 -7.77 -19.29 -20.53
N PHE A 142 -7.41 -20.48 -20.01
CA PHE A 142 -6.32 -21.28 -20.56
C PHE A 142 -6.73 -22.36 -21.59
N ALA A 143 -7.83 -22.14 -22.32
CA ALA A 143 -7.88 -22.76 -23.64
C ALA A 143 -6.79 -22.06 -24.49
N THR A 144 -5.69 -22.74 -24.77
CA THR A 144 -4.65 -22.26 -25.69
C THR A 144 -5.33 -21.74 -26.95
N PRO A 145 -5.03 -20.51 -27.41
CA PRO A 145 -5.66 -19.98 -28.60
C PRO A 145 -5.50 -20.97 -29.76
N LYS A 146 -6.59 -21.24 -30.49
CA LYS A 146 -6.53 -22.09 -31.68
C LYS A 146 -5.52 -21.49 -32.66
N ALA A 147 -4.88 -22.31 -33.46
CA ALA A 147 -3.86 -21.87 -34.42
C ALA A 147 -4.33 -20.77 -35.43
N LYS A 148 -5.63 -20.53 -35.50
CA LYS A 148 -6.28 -19.47 -36.30
C LYS A 148 -6.87 -18.33 -35.43
N ALA A 149 -6.45 -18.18 -34.18
CA ALA A 149 -6.93 -17.09 -33.34
C ALA A 149 -6.52 -15.73 -33.92
N GLY A 150 -7.45 -14.77 -33.86
CA GLY A 150 -7.19 -13.39 -34.27
C GLY A 150 -6.20 -12.69 -33.31
N ALA A 151 -5.63 -11.58 -33.76
CA ALA A 151 -4.68 -10.78 -32.93
C ALA A 151 -5.29 -10.34 -31.60
N ALA A 152 -6.59 -10.02 -31.58
CA ALA A 152 -7.28 -9.62 -30.35
C ALA A 152 -7.36 -10.75 -29.31
N ASP A 153 -7.71 -11.98 -29.77
CA ASP A 153 -7.82 -13.15 -28.90
C ASP A 153 -6.45 -13.53 -28.33
N LEU A 154 -5.41 -13.49 -29.18
CA LEU A 154 -4.05 -13.75 -28.77
C LEU A 154 -3.58 -12.70 -27.73
N TYR A 155 -3.85 -11.42 -27.97
CA TYR A 155 -3.50 -10.34 -27.04
C TYR A 155 -4.20 -10.50 -25.71
N GLN A 156 -5.51 -10.78 -25.70
CA GLN A 156 -6.27 -11.02 -24.49
C GLN A 156 -5.69 -12.21 -23.69
N TRP A 157 -5.41 -13.31 -24.37
CA TRP A 157 -4.76 -14.46 -23.73
C TRP A 157 -3.40 -14.11 -23.08
N MET A 158 -2.56 -13.34 -23.80
CA MET A 158 -1.27 -12.87 -23.26
C MET A 158 -1.46 -11.97 -22.05
N GLN A 159 -2.44 -11.08 -22.04
CA GLN A 159 -2.75 -10.20 -20.92
C GLN A 159 -3.17 -11.00 -19.68
N GLU A 160 -4.03 -12.00 -19.84
CA GLU A 160 -4.48 -12.84 -18.72
C GLU A 160 -3.35 -13.73 -18.20
N ALA A 161 -2.51 -14.28 -19.06
CA ALA A 161 -1.32 -15.05 -18.68
C ALA A 161 -0.35 -14.18 -17.86
N HIS A 162 -0.11 -12.95 -18.33
CA HIS A 162 0.73 -11.98 -17.61
C HIS A 162 0.13 -11.61 -16.25
N ALA A 163 -1.18 -11.34 -16.21
CA ALA A 163 -1.88 -11.00 -14.97
C ALA A 163 -1.81 -12.13 -13.93
N ALA A 164 -2.00 -13.38 -14.37
CA ALA A 164 -1.90 -14.56 -13.51
C ALA A 164 -0.46 -14.74 -12.98
N GLY A 165 0.56 -14.59 -13.84
CA GLY A 165 1.96 -14.67 -13.46
C GLY A 165 2.35 -13.60 -12.43
N ARG A 166 1.88 -12.37 -12.62
CA ARG A 166 2.11 -11.28 -11.66
C ARG A 166 1.50 -11.59 -10.29
N LEU A 167 0.27 -12.08 -10.23
CA LEU A 167 -0.39 -12.44 -8.97
C LEU A 167 0.36 -13.53 -8.20
N GLU A 168 0.91 -14.54 -8.88
CA GLU A 168 1.71 -15.59 -8.22
C GLU A 168 3.06 -15.05 -7.74
N ALA A 169 3.71 -14.15 -8.47
CA ALA A 169 4.92 -13.47 -8.02
C ALA A 169 4.67 -12.62 -6.77
N GLU A 170 3.54 -11.90 -6.73
CA GLU A 170 3.10 -11.14 -5.55
C GLU A 170 2.85 -12.07 -4.34
N ALA A 171 2.17 -13.20 -4.56
CA ALA A 171 1.94 -14.21 -3.53
C ALA A 171 3.25 -14.78 -2.96
N LYS A 172 4.22 -15.06 -3.82
CA LYS A 172 5.56 -15.54 -3.41
C LYS A 172 6.28 -14.49 -2.56
N THR A 173 6.23 -13.23 -2.96
CA THR A 173 6.82 -12.11 -2.19
C THR A 173 6.18 -11.98 -0.82
N LEU A 174 4.85 -12.01 -0.73
CA LEU A 174 4.12 -11.93 0.55
C LEU A 174 4.46 -13.10 1.47
N ARG A 175 4.55 -14.34 0.96
CA ARG A 175 4.98 -15.51 1.73
C ARG A 175 6.39 -15.35 2.29
N LYS A 176 7.34 -14.90 1.45
CA LYS A 176 8.73 -14.65 1.85
C LYS A 176 8.82 -13.59 2.95
N THR A 177 8.08 -12.49 2.80
CA THR A 177 8.02 -11.41 3.81
C THR A 177 7.42 -11.92 5.13
N ALA A 178 6.33 -12.69 5.06
CA ALA A 178 5.72 -13.29 6.25
C ALA A 178 6.67 -14.25 7.01
N SER A 179 7.45 -15.04 6.26
CA SER A 179 8.43 -15.97 6.88
C SER A 179 9.57 -15.21 7.57
N ARG A 180 10.09 -14.15 6.93
CA ARG A 180 11.13 -13.30 7.54
C ARG A 180 10.63 -12.56 8.79
N LEU A 181 9.40 -12.03 8.75
CA LEU A 181 8.81 -11.40 9.93
C LEU A 181 8.59 -12.40 11.07
N LYS A 182 8.27 -13.65 10.76
CA LYS A 182 8.15 -14.69 11.77
C LYS A 182 9.49 -14.94 12.47
N SER A 183 10.57 -15.14 11.72
CA SER A 183 11.90 -15.35 12.33
C SER A 183 12.33 -14.18 13.21
N LEU A 184 12.13 -12.93 12.77
CA LEU A 184 12.43 -11.74 13.58
C LEU A 184 11.62 -11.67 14.89
N ASN A 185 10.41 -12.23 14.93
CA ASN A 185 9.61 -12.28 16.15
C ASN A 185 10.08 -13.40 17.10
N ASP A 186 10.54 -14.52 16.54
CA ASP A 186 11.04 -15.68 17.31
C ASP A 186 12.40 -15.36 17.96
N ASP A 187 13.24 -14.51 17.33
CA ASP A 187 14.55 -14.07 17.83
C ASP A 187 14.46 -13.03 18.98
N HIS A 188 13.28 -12.46 19.22
CA HIS A 188 13.04 -11.44 20.25
C HIS A 188 12.03 -11.86 21.34
N ALA A 189 11.64 -13.12 21.37
CA ALA A 189 10.77 -13.71 22.38
C ALA A 189 11.56 -14.50 23.41
#